data_b99e17d9ad6cc87242911b2921d27088
#
_entry.id   b99e17d9ad6cc87242911b2921d27088
#
_cell.length_a   1.000
_cell.length_b   1.000
_cell.length_c   1.000
_cell.angle_alpha   90.00
_cell.angle_beta   90.00
_cell.angle_gamma   90.00
#
_symmetry.space_group_name_H-M   'P 1'
#
loop_
_entity.id
_entity.type
_entity.pdbx_description
1 polymer ?
#
loop_
_entity_poly.entity_id
_entity_poly.type
_entity_poly.pdbx_seq_one_letter_code
_entity_poly.pdbx_strand_id
1 'polypeptide(L)'
;TKEINSMAKLCGQSLNLCIEAIKENNPELISGNYEIVKKLDTYIDSMNETLASFLVKISHLDSAGQNERHQIDTLMQTSSYLKSFNDECSAIMKLIQKFYIKSIHLIIVCCAYELISIVFAAEAHFLLSYYGLDL
;
A
#
# COMPACT_ATOMS: atom_id res chain seq x y z
N THR A 1 -12.60 12.36 20.76
CA THR A 1 -11.68 11.93 21.81
C THR A 1 -10.23 11.96 21.31
N LYS A 2 -9.26 11.86 22.22
CA LYS A 2 -7.84 11.88 21.89
C LYS A 2 -7.45 10.71 20.96
N GLU A 3 -8.01 9.55 21.18
CA GLU A 3 -7.78 8.31 20.41
C GLU A 3 -8.27 8.46 18.96
N ILE A 4 -9.47 8.97 18.77
CA ILE A 4 -10.04 9.25 17.43
C ILE A 4 -9.16 10.24 16.65
N ASN A 5 -8.70 11.30 17.30
CA ASN A 5 -7.80 12.27 16.69
C ASN A 5 -6.45 11.65 16.31
N SER A 6 -5.94 10.73 17.13
CA SER A 6 -4.72 9.97 16.84
C SER A 6 -4.92 9.05 15.63
N MET A 7 -6.03 8.31 15.58
CA MET A 7 -6.39 7.48 14.41
C MET A 7 -6.49 8.32 13.14
N ALA A 8 -7.19 9.46 13.19
CA ALA A 8 -7.34 10.35 12.03
C ALA A 8 -5.98 10.86 11.50
N LYS A 9 -5.04 11.20 12.39
CA LYS A 9 -3.67 11.60 12.01
C LYS A 9 -2.92 10.46 11.33
N LEU A 10 -3.02 9.24 11.84
CA LEU A 10 -2.36 8.07 11.25
C LEU A 10 -2.96 7.73 9.87
N CYS A 11 -4.27 7.83 9.70
CA CYS A 11 -4.93 7.69 8.41
C CYS A 11 -4.43 8.74 7.40
N GLY A 12 -4.27 9.99 7.84
CA GLY A 12 -3.69 11.06 7.02
C GLY A 12 -2.25 10.78 6.60
N GLN A 13 -1.44 10.18 7.48
CA GLN A 13 -0.08 9.72 7.14
C GLN A 13 -0.11 8.62 6.09
N SER A 14 -0.97 7.60 6.24
CA SER A 14 -1.12 6.53 5.24
C SER A 14 -1.48 7.09 3.86
N LEU A 15 -2.43 8.03 3.79
CA LEU A 15 -2.80 8.69 2.54
C LEU A 15 -1.63 9.46 1.92
N ASN A 16 -0.90 10.24 2.71
CA ASN A 16 0.26 10.99 2.23
C ASN A 16 1.35 10.09 1.65
N LEU A 17 1.63 8.96 2.30
CA LEU A 17 2.59 7.96 1.81
C LEU A 17 2.15 7.34 0.47
N CYS A 18 0.85 7.10 0.28
CA CYS A 18 0.31 6.66 -1.01
C CYS A 18 0.49 7.72 -2.10
N ILE A 19 0.18 8.99 -1.80
CA ILE A 19 0.32 10.11 -2.74
C ILE A 19 1.79 10.30 -3.13
N GLU A 20 2.70 10.24 -2.17
CA GLU A 20 4.14 10.34 -2.39
C GLU A 20 4.66 9.21 -3.29
N ALA A 21 4.24 7.97 -3.02
CA ALA A 21 4.60 6.81 -3.82
C ALA A 21 4.15 6.93 -5.29
N ILE A 22 2.97 7.53 -5.55
CA ILE A 22 2.47 7.79 -6.91
C ILE A 22 3.30 8.88 -7.61
N LYS A 23 3.64 9.96 -6.88
CA LYS A 23 4.33 11.12 -7.46
C LYS A 23 5.79 10.85 -7.79
N GLU A 24 6.51 10.23 -6.88
CA GLU A 24 7.96 10.06 -6.98
C GLU A 24 8.37 8.89 -7.89
N ASN A 25 7.50 7.92 -8.09
CA ASN A 25 7.73 6.73 -8.92
C ASN A 25 9.13 6.08 -8.69
N ASN A 26 9.55 6.05 -7.44
CA ASN A 26 10.85 5.52 -7.01
C ASN A 26 10.66 4.18 -6.30
N PRO A 27 11.36 3.09 -6.71
CA PRO A 27 11.17 1.75 -6.17
C PRO A 27 11.47 1.62 -4.69
N GLU A 28 12.55 2.25 -4.24
CA GLU A 28 12.97 2.17 -2.84
C GLU A 28 11.97 2.91 -1.94
N LEU A 29 11.51 4.07 -2.40
CA LEU A 29 10.48 4.85 -1.71
C LEU A 29 9.14 4.12 -1.68
N ILE A 30 8.71 3.52 -2.80
CA ILE A 30 7.46 2.73 -2.86
C ILE A 30 7.52 1.55 -1.89
N SER A 31 8.64 0.82 -1.86
CA SER A 31 8.84 -0.31 -0.95
C SER A 31 8.88 0.14 0.51
N GLY A 32 9.58 1.23 0.81
CA GLY A 32 9.65 1.81 2.15
C GLY A 32 8.28 2.29 2.64
N ASN A 33 7.55 3.02 1.81
CA ASN A 33 6.21 3.51 2.13
C ASN A 33 5.21 2.36 2.33
N TYR A 34 5.31 1.29 1.52
CA TYR A 34 4.50 0.09 1.70
C TYR A 34 4.66 -0.54 3.08
N GLU A 35 5.90 -0.70 3.55
CA GLU A 35 6.16 -1.27 4.87
C GLU A 35 5.67 -0.37 6.00
N ILE A 36 5.74 0.96 5.84
CA ILE A 36 5.21 1.92 6.81
C ILE A 36 3.68 1.83 6.85
N VAL A 37 3.00 1.89 5.69
CA VAL A 37 1.53 1.80 5.63
C VAL A 37 1.04 0.50 6.24
N LYS A 38 1.70 -0.62 6.00
CA LYS A 38 1.38 -1.91 6.61
C LYS A 38 1.49 -1.91 8.14
N LYS A 39 2.48 -1.22 8.69
CA LYS A 39 2.61 -1.06 10.15
C LYS A 39 1.52 -0.15 10.71
N LEU A 40 1.20 0.95 10.01
CA LEU A 40 0.11 1.85 10.40
C LEU A 40 -1.23 1.13 10.39
N ASP A 41 -1.47 0.27 9.41
CA ASP A 41 -2.66 -0.57 9.28
C ASP A 41 -2.87 -1.45 10.52
N THR A 42 -1.86 -2.22 10.89
CA THR A 42 -1.88 -3.06 12.09
C THR A 42 -2.12 -2.24 13.37
N TYR A 43 -1.52 -1.05 13.44
CA TYR A 43 -1.66 -0.20 14.62
C TYR A 43 -3.05 0.42 14.73
N ILE A 44 -3.62 0.90 13.62
CA ILE A 44 -4.99 1.44 13.56
C ILE A 44 -6.02 0.36 13.89
N ASP A 45 -5.83 -0.88 13.41
CA ASP A 45 -6.66 -2.03 13.75
C ASP A 45 -6.69 -2.26 15.26
N SER A 46 -5.53 -2.31 15.89
CA SER A 46 -5.40 -2.48 17.35
C SER A 46 -6.06 -1.33 18.13
N MET A 47 -5.91 -0.09 17.65
CA MET A 47 -6.59 1.08 18.26
C MET A 47 -8.11 0.96 18.15
N ASN A 48 -8.62 0.57 16.97
CA ASN A 48 -10.07 0.40 16.74
C ASN A 48 -10.65 -0.68 17.65
N GLU A 49 -10.01 -1.85 17.75
CA GLU A 49 -10.43 -2.95 18.62
C GLU A 49 -10.44 -2.54 20.11
N THR A 50 -9.38 -1.86 20.54
CA THR A 50 -9.27 -1.38 21.94
C THR A 50 -10.36 -0.37 22.25
N LEU A 51 -10.58 0.60 21.37
CA LEU A 51 -11.61 1.62 21.53
C LEU A 51 -13.01 1.02 21.51
N ALA A 52 -13.30 0.12 20.58
CA ALA A 52 -14.60 -0.58 20.50
C ALA A 52 -14.88 -1.38 21.79
N SER A 53 -13.89 -2.14 22.27
CA SER A 53 -14.00 -2.90 23.52
C SER A 53 -14.27 -2.00 24.72
N PHE A 54 -13.61 -0.86 24.80
CA PHE A 54 -13.82 0.12 25.86
C PHE A 54 -15.20 0.75 25.81
N LEU A 55 -15.66 1.17 24.63
CA LEU A 55 -16.97 1.80 24.43
C LEU A 55 -18.12 0.82 24.73
N VAL A 56 -17.99 -0.44 24.34
CA VAL A 56 -18.96 -1.49 24.68
C VAL A 56 -19.08 -1.65 26.19
N LYS A 57 -17.97 -1.67 26.93
CA LYS A 57 -18.00 -1.76 28.40
C LYS A 57 -18.74 -0.58 29.03
N ILE A 58 -18.54 0.65 28.51
CA ILE A 58 -19.23 1.82 29.00
C ILE A 58 -20.71 1.78 28.68
N SER A 59 -21.11 1.31 27.49
CA SER A 59 -22.52 1.23 27.08
C SER A 59 -23.36 0.31 27.95
N HIS A 60 -22.74 -0.66 28.63
CA HIS A 60 -23.41 -1.57 29.57
C HIS A 60 -23.52 -1.03 30.99
N LEU A 61 -23.01 0.15 31.29
CA LEU A 61 -23.19 0.76 32.60
C LEU A 61 -24.65 1.29 32.74
N ASP A 62 -25.34 0.89 33.81
CA ASP A 62 -26.72 1.29 34.10
C ASP A 62 -26.89 2.80 34.23
N SER A 63 -25.80 3.52 34.50
CA SER A 63 -25.77 4.98 34.65
C SER A 63 -25.73 5.74 33.32
N ALA A 64 -25.53 5.09 32.18
CA ALA A 64 -25.42 5.74 30.90
C ALA A 64 -26.80 6.25 30.42
N GLY A 65 -26.97 7.55 30.34
CA GLY A 65 -28.15 8.20 29.80
C GLY A 65 -28.26 8.06 28.27
N GLN A 66 -29.42 8.43 27.72
CA GLN A 66 -29.66 8.30 26.27
C GLN A 66 -28.67 9.14 25.42
N ASN A 67 -28.28 10.30 25.89
CA ASN A 67 -27.32 11.18 25.21
C ASN A 67 -25.91 10.56 25.18
N GLU A 68 -25.50 9.95 26.29
CA GLU A 68 -24.20 9.27 26.39
C GLU A 68 -24.12 8.04 25.49
N ARG A 69 -25.19 7.26 25.38
CA ARG A 69 -25.30 6.13 24.44
C ARG A 69 -25.17 6.58 23.00
N HIS A 70 -25.84 7.69 22.62
CA HIS A 70 -25.70 8.24 21.28
C HIS A 70 -24.27 8.72 20.97
N GLN A 71 -23.58 9.32 21.95
CA GLN A 71 -22.16 9.68 21.81
C GLN A 71 -21.26 8.45 21.64
N ILE A 72 -21.51 7.39 22.39
CA ILE A 72 -20.78 6.12 22.26
C ILE A 72 -20.95 5.56 20.85
N ASP A 73 -22.17 5.48 20.35
CA ASP A 73 -22.46 4.97 18.99
C ASP A 73 -21.76 5.80 17.93
N THR A 74 -21.76 7.14 18.07
CA THR A 74 -21.07 8.05 17.17
C THR A 74 -19.55 7.81 17.17
N LEU A 75 -18.95 7.60 18.32
CA LEU A 75 -17.51 7.28 18.44
C LEU A 75 -17.16 5.93 17.83
N MET A 76 -17.98 4.92 18.04
CA MET A 76 -17.80 3.59 17.43
C MET A 76 -17.87 3.66 15.90
N GLN A 77 -18.87 4.36 15.35
CA GLN A 77 -19.01 4.56 13.91
C GLN A 77 -17.82 5.34 13.34
N THR A 78 -17.41 6.43 13.99
CA THR A 78 -16.25 7.23 13.54
C THR A 78 -14.97 6.40 13.51
N SER A 79 -14.72 5.63 14.55
CA SER A 79 -13.55 4.73 14.62
C SER A 79 -13.57 3.69 13.49
N SER A 80 -14.73 3.09 13.23
CA SER A 80 -14.91 2.12 12.15
C SER A 80 -14.69 2.74 10.77
N TYR A 81 -15.15 3.96 10.52
CA TYR A 81 -14.92 4.68 9.27
C TYR A 81 -13.44 5.02 9.06
N LEU A 82 -12.73 5.44 10.10
CA LEU A 82 -11.29 5.70 10.03
C LEU A 82 -10.51 4.42 9.71
N LYS A 83 -10.88 3.30 10.34
CA LYS A 83 -10.31 1.99 10.00
C LYS A 83 -10.54 1.64 8.53
N SER A 84 -11.79 1.70 8.05
CA SER A 84 -12.11 1.41 6.66
C SER A 84 -11.36 2.30 5.68
N PHE A 85 -11.22 3.58 5.98
CA PHE A 85 -10.42 4.51 5.18
C PHE A 85 -8.96 4.08 5.10
N ASN A 86 -8.37 3.62 6.20
CA ASN A 86 -7.00 3.14 6.21
C ASN A 86 -6.83 1.81 5.47
N ASP A 87 -7.81 0.91 5.53
CA ASP A 87 -7.85 -0.32 4.75
C ASP A 87 -7.77 -0.01 3.24
N GLU A 88 -8.47 1.03 2.77
CA GLU A 88 -8.39 1.49 1.38
C GLU A 88 -7.01 2.06 1.04
N CYS A 89 -6.37 2.82 1.93
CA CYS A 89 -4.99 3.28 1.75
C CYS A 89 -4.02 2.10 1.62
N SER A 90 -4.17 1.08 2.45
CA SER A 90 -3.40 -0.17 2.39
C SER A 90 -3.61 -0.91 1.07
N ALA A 91 -4.85 -0.99 0.58
CA ALA A 91 -5.17 -1.61 -0.70
C ALA A 91 -4.54 -0.83 -1.88
N ILE A 92 -4.63 0.50 -1.87
CA ILE A 92 -4.01 1.38 -2.87
C ILE A 92 -2.48 1.17 -2.89
N MET A 93 -1.83 1.17 -1.73
CA MET A 93 -0.38 0.98 -1.64
C MET A 93 0.06 -0.39 -2.17
N LYS A 94 -0.70 -1.46 -1.89
CA LYS A 94 -0.47 -2.80 -2.47
C LYS A 94 -0.57 -2.80 -3.99
N LEU A 95 -1.53 -2.06 -4.54
CA LEU A 95 -1.68 -1.93 -6.00
C LEU A 95 -0.49 -1.17 -6.61
N ILE A 96 -0.07 -0.05 -6.03
CA ILE A 96 1.09 0.73 -6.49
C ILE A 96 2.33 -0.17 -6.54
N GLN A 97 2.62 -0.89 -5.46
CA GLN A 97 3.75 -1.81 -5.39
C GLN A 97 3.67 -2.91 -6.45
N LYS A 98 2.49 -3.52 -6.63
CA LYS A 98 2.28 -4.58 -7.62
C LYS A 98 2.45 -4.10 -9.06
N PHE A 99 1.94 -2.91 -9.38
CA PHE A 99 2.11 -2.33 -10.72
C PHE A 99 3.57 -1.99 -11.00
N TYR A 100 4.26 -1.44 -10.01
CA TYR A 100 5.68 -1.12 -10.14
C TYR A 100 6.52 -2.38 -10.41
N ILE A 101 6.34 -3.44 -9.63
CA ILE A 101 7.05 -4.73 -9.82
C ILE A 101 6.78 -5.32 -11.20
N LYS A 102 5.53 -5.27 -11.68
CA LYS A 102 5.16 -5.77 -13.02
C LYS A 102 5.83 -4.96 -14.14
N SER A 103 5.90 -3.64 -13.99
CA SER A 103 6.54 -2.76 -14.97
C SER A 103 8.04 -3.03 -15.07
N ILE A 104 8.72 -3.22 -13.95
CA ILE A 104 10.14 -3.62 -13.93
C ILE A 104 10.33 -4.99 -14.58
N HIS A 105 9.47 -5.96 -14.26
CA HIS A 105 9.58 -7.30 -14.86
C HIS A 105 9.44 -7.25 -16.39
N LEU A 106 8.51 -6.46 -16.90
CA LEU A 106 8.32 -6.27 -18.33
C LEU A 106 9.55 -5.63 -18.99
N ILE A 107 10.13 -4.59 -18.35
CA ILE A 107 11.36 -3.92 -18.84
C ILE A 107 12.52 -4.91 -18.89
N ILE A 108 12.74 -5.72 -17.84
CA ILE A 108 13.80 -6.73 -17.80
C ILE A 108 13.62 -7.76 -18.92
N VAL A 109 12.39 -8.23 -19.13
CA VAL A 109 12.09 -9.20 -20.21
C VAL A 109 12.35 -8.59 -21.59
N CYS A 110 11.95 -7.34 -21.83
CA CYS A 110 12.23 -6.63 -23.09
C CYS A 110 13.75 -6.46 -23.32
N CYS A 111 14.48 -5.99 -22.31
CA CYS A 111 15.95 -5.84 -22.41
C CYS A 111 16.65 -7.18 -22.64
N ALA A 112 16.23 -8.25 -21.97
CA ALA A 112 16.78 -9.59 -22.18
C ALA A 112 16.53 -10.09 -23.62
N TYR A 113 15.33 -9.82 -24.16
CA TYR A 113 14.98 -10.17 -25.54
C TYR A 113 15.84 -9.43 -26.56
N GLU A 114 16.06 -8.12 -26.35
CA GLU A 114 16.95 -7.32 -27.22
C GLU A 114 18.39 -7.84 -27.17
N LEU A 115 18.95 -8.15 -25.99
CA LEU A 115 20.29 -8.71 -25.86
C LEU A 115 20.44 -10.05 -26.57
N ILE A 116 19.45 -10.94 -26.41
CA ILE A 116 19.42 -12.24 -27.11
C ILE A 116 19.41 -12.02 -28.63
N SER A 117 18.61 -11.08 -29.13
CA SER A 117 18.53 -10.76 -30.55
C SER A 117 19.87 -10.26 -31.09
N ILE A 118 20.59 -9.41 -30.35
CA ILE A 118 21.92 -8.92 -30.72
C ILE A 118 22.94 -10.06 -30.77
N VAL A 119 22.92 -10.97 -29.78
CA VAL A 119 23.83 -12.14 -29.75
C VAL A 119 23.58 -13.04 -30.95
N PHE A 120 22.33 -13.36 -31.28
CA PHE A 120 21.98 -14.17 -32.45
C PHE A 120 22.42 -13.52 -33.76
N ALA A 121 22.24 -12.19 -33.89
CA ALA A 121 22.70 -11.44 -35.07
C ALA A 121 24.22 -11.49 -35.23
N ALA A 122 24.97 -11.35 -34.11
CA ALA A 122 26.42 -11.43 -34.10
C ALA A 122 26.94 -12.84 -34.48
N GLU A 123 26.33 -13.90 -33.93
CA GLU A 123 26.64 -15.28 -34.27
C GLU A 123 26.35 -15.59 -35.75
N ALA A 124 25.20 -15.16 -36.26
CA ALA A 124 24.84 -15.31 -37.66
C ALA A 124 25.85 -14.61 -38.60
N HIS A 125 26.23 -13.38 -38.26
CA HIS A 125 27.25 -12.63 -39.01
C HIS A 125 28.61 -13.32 -38.97
N PHE A 126 29.02 -13.84 -37.82
CA PHE A 126 30.28 -14.58 -37.67
C PHE A 126 30.30 -15.87 -38.52
N LEU A 127 29.20 -16.65 -38.50
CA LEU A 127 29.07 -17.86 -39.29
C LEU A 127 29.08 -17.58 -40.80
N LEU A 128 28.36 -16.53 -41.25
CA LEU A 128 28.37 -16.11 -42.65
C LEU A 128 29.77 -15.70 -43.12
N SER A 129 30.47 -14.93 -42.31
CA SER A 129 31.86 -14.54 -42.59
C SER A 129 32.83 -15.75 -42.61
N TYR A 130 32.65 -16.68 -41.68
CA TYR A 130 33.50 -17.90 -41.60
C TYR A 130 33.31 -18.81 -42.81
N TYR A 131 32.09 -18.96 -43.32
CA TYR A 131 31.81 -19.79 -44.50
C TYR A 131 31.92 -19.02 -45.84
N GLY A 132 32.38 -17.76 -45.82
CA GLY A 132 32.58 -17.00 -47.03
C GLY A 132 31.31 -16.63 -47.80
N LEU A 133 30.18 -16.61 -47.09
CA LEU A 133 28.87 -16.21 -47.61
C LEU A 133 28.64 -14.72 -47.30
N ASP A 134 29.30 -13.83 -48.04
CA ASP A 134 29.00 -12.41 -47.99
C ASP A 134 27.67 -12.15 -48.71
N LEU A 135 26.70 -11.73 -47.92
CA LEU A 135 25.43 -11.15 -48.41
C LEU A 135 25.57 -9.63 -48.56
#